data_b5de7fdcba2e19f892b762b1d8e54eae
#
_entry.id   b5de7fdcba2e19f892b762b1d8e54eae
#
_cell.length_a   1.000
_cell.length_b   1.000
_cell.length_c   1.000
_cell.angle_alpha   90.00
_cell.angle_beta   90.00
_cell.angle_gamma   90.00
#
_symmetry.space_group_name_H-M   'P 1'
#
loop_
_entity.id
_entity.type
_entity.pdbx_description
1 polymer ?
#
loop_
_entity_poly.entity_id
_entity_poly.type
_entity_poly.pdbx_seq_one_letter_code
_entity_poly.pdbx_strand_id
1 'polypeptide(L)'
;MAKRRRYTSESFGPAIEQLMNETGVTYRALAAKTGLSAGYLNHLVHGNRPVPSNDVVENLAAALGVEPEHFREYRLRVITERLERMPELIDRLYKRLGR
;
A
#
# COMPACT_ATOMS: atom_id res chain seq x y z
N MET A 1 9.69 -4.98 -23.07
CA MET A 1 9.67 -5.01 -21.62
C MET A 1 8.30 -4.58 -21.10
N ALA A 2 7.67 -5.41 -20.30
CA ALA A 2 6.35 -5.09 -19.79
C ALA A 2 6.45 -3.97 -18.74
N LYS A 3 5.58 -2.98 -18.85
CA LYS A 3 5.50 -1.92 -17.86
C LYS A 3 4.82 -2.45 -16.60
N ARG A 4 5.36 -2.14 -15.43
CA ARG A 4 4.70 -2.42 -14.18
C ARG A 4 3.43 -1.59 -14.10
N ARG A 5 2.35 -2.20 -13.60
CA ARG A 5 1.14 -1.45 -13.34
C ARG A 5 1.42 -0.36 -12.33
N ARG A 6 0.91 0.83 -12.60
CA ARG A 6 1.05 1.95 -11.69
C ARG A 6 0.30 1.70 -10.39
N TYR A 7 -0.87 1.07 -10.47
CA TYR A 7 -1.72 0.79 -9.32
C TYR A 7 -2.02 -0.69 -9.26
N THR A 8 -1.98 -1.24 -8.05
CA THR A 8 -2.41 -2.62 -7.85
C THR A 8 -3.84 -2.64 -7.30
N SER A 9 -4.59 -3.68 -7.64
CA SER A 9 -5.88 -3.96 -7.03
C SER A 9 -5.76 -4.96 -5.89
N GLU A 10 -4.57 -5.53 -5.69
CA GLU A 10 -4.33 -6.46 -4.60
C GLU A 10 -4.31 -5.75 -3.25
N SER A 11 -4.66 -6.48 -2.18
CA SER A 11 -4.49 -5.97 -0.84
C SER A 11 -3.01 -5.83 -0.51
N PHE A 12 -2.70 -5.12 0.56
CA PHE A 12 -1.34 -4.68 0.87
C PHE A 12 -0.33 -5.82 0.97
N GLY A 13 -0.65 -6.86 1.74
CA GLY A 13 0.27 -8.00 1.92
C GLY A 13 0.63 -8.68 0.61
N PRO A 14 -0.37 -9.18 -0.13
CA PRO A 14 -0.13 -9.76 -1.46
C PRO A 14 0.57 -8.82 -2.43
N ALA A 15 0.28 -7.52 -2.36
CA ALA A 15 0.95 -6.53 -3.22
C ALA A 15 2.45 -6.45 -2.91
N ILE A 16 2.81 -6.44 -1.64
CA ILE A 16 4.23 -6.46 -1.23
C ILE A 16 4.90 -7.74 -1.74
N GLU A 17 4.26 -8.88 -1.55
CA GLU A 17 4.81 -10.16 -1.98
C GLU A 17 5.04 -10.18 -3.49
N GLN A 18 4.07 -9.68 -4.24
CA GLN A 18 4.21 -9.62 -5.69
C GLN A 18 5.41 -8.77 -6.11
N LEU A 19 5.58 -7.60 -5.48
CA LEU A 19 6.72 -6.74 -5.79
C LEU A 19 8.05 -7.39 -5.40
N MET A 20 8.09 -8.08 -4.27
CA MET A 20 9.29 -8.81 -3.86
C MET A 20 9.65 -9.89 -4.89
N ASN A 21 8.65 -10.63 -5.36
CA ASN A 21 8.87 -11.68 -6.36
C ASN A 21 9.34 -11.10 -7.69
N GLU A 22 8.75 -9.98 -8.11
CA GLU A 22 9.12 -9.33 -9.37
C GLU A 22 10.53 -8.75 -9.34
N THR A 23 10.94 -8.22 -8.19
CA THR A 23 12.23 -7.55 -8.06
C THR A 23 13.33 -8.46 -7.52
N GLY A 24 12.97 -9.65 -7.04
CA GLY A 24 13.92 -10.57 -6.42
C GLY A 24 14.39 -10.15 -5.04
N VAL A 25 13.70 -9.20 -4.42
CA VAL A 25 14.05 -8.69 -3.09
C VAL A 25 13.56 -9.67 -2.02
N THR A 26 14.46 -10.08 -1.13
CA THR A 26 14.14 -10.96 -0.01
C THR A 26 13.67 -10.16 1.20
N TYR A 27 13.09 -10.84 2.19
CA TYR A 27 12.73 -10.17 3.46
C TYR A 27 13.97 -9.53 4.10
N ARG A 28 15.10 -10.22 4.07
CA ARG A 28 16.33 -9.69 4.66
C ARG A 28 16.78 -8.41 3.94
N ALA A 29 16.74 -8.41 2.63
CA ALA A 29 17.14 -7.25 1.84
C ALA A 29 16.16 -6.09 2.05
N LEU A 30 14.87 -6.38 2.10
CA LEU A 30 13.85 -5.36 2.34
C LEU A 30 13.97 -4.78 3.76
N ALA A 31 14.26 -5.63 4.74
CA ALA A 31 14.53 -5.19 6.11
C ALA A 31 15.69 -4.23 6.16
N ALA A 32 16.79 -4.57 5.47
CA ALA A 32 17.97 -3.72 5.42
C ALA A 32 17.68 -2.35 4.79
N LYS A 33 16.86 -2.33 3.73
CA LYS A 33 16.53 -1.09 3.02
C LYS A 33 15.58 -0.19 3.82
N THR A 34 14.69 -0.78 4.60
CA THR A 34 13.62 -0.04 5.27
C THR A 34 13.86 0.23 6.74
N GLY A 35 14.76 -0.52 7.36
CA GLY A 35 14.95 -0.47 8.81
C GLY A 35 13.90 -1.24 9.59
N LEU A 36 13.01 -1.95 8.90
CA LEU A 36 11.99 -2.79 9.53
C LEU A 36 12.54 -4.21 9.72
N SER A 37 12.00 -4.95 10.69
CA SER A 37 12.48 -6.32 10.91
C SER A 37 11.90 -7.25 9.85
N ALA A 38 12.66 -8.30 9.52
CA ALA A 38 12.21 -9.32 8.58
C ALA A 38 10.96 -10.04 9.09
N GLY A 39 10.88 -10.28 10.40
CA GLY A 39 9.71 -10.89 11.00
C GLY A 39 8.46 -10.05 10.84
N TYR A 40 8.58 -8.74 11.06
CA TYR A 40 7.46 -7.82 10.86
C TYR A 40 7.01 -7.83 9.40
N LEU A 41 7.95 -7.79 8.47
CA LEU A 41 7.64 -7.83 7.04
C LEU A 41 6.91 -9.11 6.65
N ASN A 42 7.34 -10.23 7.20
CA ASN A 42 6.68 -11.51 6.98
C ASN A 42 5.23 -11.46 7.47
N HIS A 43 5.00 -10.89 8.66
CA HIS A 43 3.66 -10.75 9.20
C HIS A 43 2.79 -9.82 8.35
N LEU A 44 3.35 -8.74 7.82
CA LEU A 44 2.61 -7.84 6.91
C LEU A 44 2.15 -8.58 5.66
N VAL A 45 3.06 -9.34 5.05
CA VAL A 45 2.77 -10.07 3.81
C VAL A 45 1.65 -11.08 4.02
N HIS A 46 1.65 -11.75 5.18
CA HIS A 46 0.67 -12.79 5.47
C HIS A 46 -0.61 -12.26 6.13
N GLY A 47 -0.76 -10.95 6.23
CA GLY A 47 -1.98 -10.34 6.77
C GLY A 47 -2.12 -10.44 8.28
N ASN A 48 -1.04 -10.76 8.99
CA ASN A 48 -1.06 -10.91 10.46
C ASN A 48 -0.84 -9.59 11.18
N ARG A 49 -0.66 -8.51 10.44
CA ARG A 49 -0.53 -7.16 10.98
C ARG A 49 -1.35 -6.21 10.12
N PRO A 50 -1.94 -5.16 10.71
CA PRO A 50 -2.66 -4.17 9.93
C PRO A 50 -1.73 -3.41 8.98
N VAL A 51 -2.31 -2.79 7.97
CA VAL A 51 -1.55 -1.94 7.06
C VAL A 51 -0.91 -0.82 7.88
N PRO A 52 0.42 -0.63 7.75
CA PRO A 52 1.12 0.35 8.58
C PRO A 52 0.76 1.80 8.20
N SER A 53 1.30 2.74 8.98
CA SER A 53 1.10 4.16 8.71
C SER A 53 1.63 4.53 7.32
N ASN A 54 1.16 5.68 6.81
CA ASN A 54 1.59 6.15 5.49
C ASN A 54 3.10 6.31 5.40
N ASP A 55 3.77 6.74 6.47
CA ASP A 55 5.23 6.88 6.48
C ASP A 55 5.91 5.54 6.20
N VAL A 56 5.43 4.47 6.81
CA VAL A 56 5.97 3.14 6.60
C VAL A 56 5.64 2.64 5.19
N VAL A 57 4.42 2.90 4.72
CA VAL A 57 4.03 2.54 3.34
C VAL A 57 4.93 3.24 2.33
N GLU A 58 5.22 4.51 2.54
CA GLU A 58 6.11 5.28 1.65
C GLU A 58 7.53 4.71 1.66
N ASN A 59 8.02 4.32 2.83
CA ASN A 59 9.33 3.70 2.97
C ASN A 59 9.39 2.37 2.22
N LEU A 60 8.38 1.53 2.39
CA LEU A 60 8.30 0.25 1.68
C LEU A 60 8.20 0.44 0.17
N ALA A 61 7.38 1.39 -0.27
CA ALA A 61 7.22 1.69 -1.69
C ALA A 61 8.57 2.09 -2.31
N ALA A 62 9.28 3.00 -1.65
CA ALA A 62 10.59 3.45 -2.13
C ALA A 62 11.57 2.28 -2.25
N ALA A 63 11.59 1.40 -1.25
CA ALA A 63 12.48 0.24 -1.24
C ALA A 63 12.15 -0.75 -2.35
N LEU A 64 10.89 -0.81 -2.77
CA LEU A 64 10.42 -1.73 -3.80
C LEU A 64 10.32 -1.08 -5.18
N GLY A 65 10.70 0.19 -5.30
CA GLY A 65 10.76 0.87 -6.57
C GLY A 65 9.41 1.29 -7.15
N VAL A 66 8.44 1.55 -6.29
CA VAL A 66 7.12 2.04 -6.72
C VAL A 66 6.74 3.29 -5.93
N GLU A 67 5.76 4.03 -6.44
CA GLU A 67 5.19 5.13 -5.70
C GLU A 67 4.22 4.58 -4.64
N PRO A 68 4.02 5.26 -3.50
CA PRO A 68 3.10 4.77 -2.48
C PRO A 68 1.67 4.62 -2.98
N GLU A 69 1.27 5.43 -3.95
CA GLU A 69 -0.06 5.34 -4.56
C GLU A 69 -0.28 4.02 -5.31
N HIS A 70 0.79 3.23 -5.52
CA HIS A 70 0.65 1.88 -6.06
C HIS A 70 -0.27 1.04 -5.18
N PHE A 71 -0.25 1.25 -3.87
CA PHE A 71 -1.02 0.46 -2.92
C PHE A 71 -2.44 1.01 -2.77
N ARG A 72 -3.42 0.11 -2.87
CA ARG A 72 -4.84 0.43 -2.79
C ARG A 72 -5.19 1.15 -1.49
N GLU A 73 -4.64 0.67 -0.38
CA GLU A 73 -4.92 1.23 0.94
C GLU A 73 -4.41 2.66 1.08
N TYR A 74 -3.27 2.96 0.46
CA TYR A 74 -2.75 4.32 0.46
C TYR A 74 -3.68 5.26 -0.31
N ARG A 75 -4.12 4.84 -1.50
CA ARG A 75 -5.04 5.65 -2.31
C ARG A 75 -6.35 5.90 -1.56
N LEU A 76 -6.87 4.88 -0.88
CA LEU A 76 -8.10 5.02 -0.10
C LEU A 76 -7.93 6.02 1.03
N ARG A 77 -6.79 6.00 1.72
CA ARG A 77 -6.49 6.96 2.79
C ARG A 77 -6.45 8.39 2.26
N VAL A 78 -5.81 8.61 1.12
CA VAL A 78 -5.73 9.94 0.51
C VAL A 78 -7.13 10.43 0.14
N ILE A 79 -7.95 9.57 -0.47
CA ILE A 79 -9.32 9.92 -0.84
C ILE A 79 -10.14 10.26 0.39
N THR A 80 -10.05 9.43 1.42
CA THR A 80 -10.80 9.65 2.66
C THR A 80 -10.43 10.98 3.30
N GLU A 81 -9.13 11.27 3.38
CA GLU A 81 -8.66 12.53 3.95
C GLU A 81 -9.20 13.72 3.18
N ARG A 82 -9.18 13.66 1.86
CA ARG A 82 -9.68 14.75 1.04
C ARG A 82 -11.20 14.89 1.13
N LEU A 83 -11.91 13.76 1.18
CA LEU A 83 -13.37 13.78 1.33
C LEU A 83 -13.79 14.44 2.64
N GLU A 84 -13.04 14.23 3.70
CA GLU A 84 -13.34 14.85 5.00
C GLU A 84 -13.39 16.37 4.93
N ARG A 85 -12.74 16.96 3.94
CA ARG A 85 -12.75 18.40 3.71
C ARG A 85 -13.84 18.84 2.72
N MET A 86 -14.64 17.88 2.23
CA MET A 86 -15.63 18.11 1.18
C MET A 86 -16.97 17.49 1.57
N PRO A 87 -17.65 18.04 2.59
CA PRO A 87 -18.87 17.41 3.11
C PRO A 87 -19.98 17.26 2.07
N GLU A 88 -20.12 18.20 1.15
CA GLU A 88 -21.14 18.09 0.11
C GLU A 88 -20.87 16.93 -0.83
N LEU A 89 -19.59 16.68 -1.13
CA LEU A 89 -19.21 15.55 -1.97
C LEU A 89 -19.44 14.24 -1.25
N ILE A 90 -19.16 14.19 0.06
CA ILE A 90 -19.47 13.01 0.87
C ILE A 90 -20.94 12.66 0.76
N ASP A 91 -21.82 13.64 0.90
CA ASP A 91 -23.25 13.41 0.85
C ASP A 91 -23.70 12.89 -0.52
N ARG A 92 -23.14 13.45 -1.58
CA ARG A 92 -23.47 12.99 -2.93
C ARG A 92 -23.01 11.57 -3.19
N LEU A 93 -21.81 11.25 -2.75
CA LEU A 93 -21.27 9.90 -2.90
C LEU A 93 -22.04 8.89 -2.06
N TYR A 94 -22.43 9.28 -0.85
CA TYR A 94 -23.23 8.41 0.01
C TYR A 94 -24.55 8.06 -0.66
N LYS A 95 -25.24 9.04 -1.22
CA LYS A 95 -26.51 8.80 -1.91
C LYS A 95 -26.34 7.87 -3.11
N ARG A 96 -25.19 7.95 -3.78
CA ARG A 96 -24.92 7.16 -4.96
C ARG A 96 -24.46 5.74 -4.64
N LEU A 97 -23.64 5.59 -3.61
CA LEU A 97 -22.95 4.32 -3.29
C LEU A 97 -23.51 3.62 -2.06
N GLY A 98 -24.14 4.38 -1.15
CA GLY A 98 -24.51 3.89 0.17
C GLY A 98 -25.85 3.21 0.25
N ARG A 99 -26.40 2.75 -0.84
CA ARG A 99 -27.70 2.06 -0.84
C ARG A 99 -27.56 0.60 -0.52
#